data_353172cd08a2732511e4f73f121c5249
#
_entry.id   353172cd08a2732511e4f73f121c5249
#
_cell.length_a   1.000
_cell.length_b   1.000
_cell.length_c   1.000
_cell.angle_alpha   90.00
_cell.angle_beta   90.00
_cell.angle_gamma   90.00
#
_symmetry.space_group_name_H-M   'P 1'
#
loop_
_entity.id
_entity.type
_entity.pdbx_description
1 polymer ?
#
loop_
_entity_poly.entity_id
_entity_poly.type
_entity_poly.pdbx_seq_one_letter_code
_entity_poly.pdbx_strand_id
1 'polypeptide(L)'
;MTMSGRDRAELRAEAHHLTALVHVGQHGMSPTVIQALDDALRTRELVKGQLGRNTDVKAKDAASTLAAETGAIVIQVIGKTATLYRENPELPRKRGAPPPWRVEG
;
A
#
# COMPACT_ATOMS: atom_id res chain seq x y z
N MET A 1 -13.52 -8.03 -0.46
CA MET A 1 -13.87 -7.09 0.60
C MET A 1 -14.53 -5.85 0.01
N THR A 2 -15.65 -5.43 0.56
CA THR A 2 -16.31 -4.20 0.13
C THR A 2 -15.84 -3.05 1.02
N MET A 3 -15.25 -2.03 0.41
CA MET A 3 -14.73 -0.88 1.13
C MET A 3 -15.64 0.33 0.89
N SER A 4 -16.12 0.95 1.94
CA SER A 4 -16.95 2.15 1.86
C SER A 4 -16.11 3.39 1.50
N GLY A 5 -16.78 4.45 1.09
CA GLY A 5 -16.10 5.74 0.86
C GLY A 5 -15.48 6.30 2.13
N ARG A 6 -16.10 6.05 3.27
CA ARG A 6 -15.56 6.44 4.57
C ARG A 6 -14.27 5.70 4.89
N ASP A 7 -14.25 4.39 4.61
CA ASP A 7 -13.05 3.58 4.83
C ASP A 7 -11.90 4.07 3.98
N ARG A 8 -12.16 4.37 2.71
CA ARG A 8 -11.14 4.91 1.80
C ARG A 8 -10.61 6.25 2.28
N ALA A 9 -11.48 7.13 2.77
CA ALA A 9 -11.08 8.42 3.29
C ALA A 9 -10.18 8.26 4.52
N GLU A 10 -10.53 7.34 5.41
CA GLU A 10 -9.72 7.03 6.59
C GLU A 10 -8.34 6.51 6.21
N LEU A 11 -8.28 5.59 5.24
CA LEU A 11 -7.02 5.03 4.76
C LEU A 11 -6.15 6.10 4.09
N ARG A 12 -6.75 7.01 3.32
CA ARG A 12 -6.00 8.12 2.73
C ARG A 12 -5.41 9.04 3.79
N ALA A 13 -6.17 9.32 4.85
CA ALA A 13 -5.69 10.13 5.95
C ALA A 13 -4.51 9.48 6.67
N GLU A 14 -4.62 8.17 6.94
CA GLU A 14 -3.53 7.43 7.57
C GLU A 14 -2.28 7.38 6.69
N ALA A 15 -2.45 7.31 5.38
CA ALA A 15 -1.34 7.25 4.44
C ALA A 15 -0.41 8.46 4.55
N HIS A 16 -0.93 9.62 4.94
CA HIS A 16 -0.11 10.83 5.10
C HIS A 16 0.94 10.69 6.21
N HIS A 17 0.73 9.80 7.15
CA HIS A 17 1.63 9.57 8.27
C HIS A 17 2.61 8.44 8.01
N LEU A 18 2.49 7.75 6.89
CA LEU A 18 3.32 6.61 6.58
C LEU A 18 4.58 7.02 5.82
N THR A 19 5.66 6.30 6.10
CA THR A 19 6.89 6.37 5.33
C THR A 19 6.82 5.30 4.24
N ALA A 20 7.31 5.63 3.04
CA ALA A 20 7.35 4.66 1.95
C ALA A 20 8.27 3.50 2.34
N LEU A 21 7.74 2.27 2.27
CA LEU A 21 8.48 1.05 2.60
C LEU A 21 8.96 0.30 1.36
N VAL A 22 8.31 0.52 0.23
CA VAL A 22 8.64 -0.15 -1.02
C VAL A 22 9.09 0.90 -2.02
N HIS A 23 10.19 0.63 -2.70
CA HIS A 23 10.75 1.54 -3.68
C HIS A 23 10.90 0.85 -5.03
N VAL A 24 10.35 1.47 -6.07
CA VAL A 24 10.48 1.00 -7.44
C VAL A 24 11.65 1.73 -8.09
N GLY A 25 12.72 1.00 -8.36
CA GLY A 25 13.92 1.58 -8.94
C GLY A 25 13.87 1.68 -10.48
N GLN A 26 15.03 1.93 -11.08
CA GLN A 26 15.14 2.11 -12.53
C GLN A 26 14.77 0.86 -13.34
N HIS A 27 14.83 -0.31 -12.73
CA HIS A 27 14.43 -1.56 -13.38
C HIS A 27 12.92 -1.79 -13.37
N GLY A 28 12.15 -0.88 -12.78
CA GLY A 28 10.70 -0.93 -12.76
C GLY A 28 10.15 -2.07 -11.90
N MET A 29 9.07 -2.68 -12.38
CA MET A 29 8.44 -3.81 -11.69
C MET A 29 9.31 -5.06 -11.81
N SER A 30 9.76 -5.56 -10.67
CA SER A 30 10.54 -6.78 -10.61
C SER A 30 9.93 -7.73 -9.58
N PRO A 31 10.23 -9.04 -9.64
CA PRO A 31 9.77 -9.96 -8.62
C PRO A 31 10.19 -9.54 -7.20
N THR A 32 11.35 -8.91 -7.07
CA THR A 32 11.84 -8.42 -5.78
C THR A 32 10.94 -7.31 -5.22
N VAL A 33 10.52 -6.38 -6.06
CA VAL A 33 9.60 -5.29 -5.65
C VAL A 33 8.25 -5.86 -5.25
N ILE A 34 7.72 -6.78 -6.05
CA ILE A 34 6.42 -7.42 -5.76
C ILE A 34 6.48 -8.18 -4.45
N GLN A 35 7.56 -8.93 -4.21
CA GLN A 35 7.75 -9.67 -2.97
C GLN A 35 7.86 -8.73 -1.77
N ALA A 36 8.59 -7.63 -1.91
CA ALA A 36 8.74 -6.65 -0.85
C ALA A 36 7.38 -6.05 -0.46
N LEU A 37 6.55 -5.75 -1.44
CA LEU A 37 5.20 -5.23 -1.19
C LEU A 37 4.33 -6.29 -0.51
N ASP A 38 4.37 -7.52 -1.00
CA ASP A 38 3.58 -8.61 -0.41
C ASP A 38 3.94 -8.82 1.06
N ASP A 39 5.22 -8.83 1.39
CA ASP A 39 5.69 -8.98 2.76
C ASP A 39 5.24 -7.82 3.64
N ALA A 40 5.32 -6.59 3.13
CA ALA A 40 4.90 -5.41 3.87
C ALA A 40 3.39 -5.42 4.13
N LEU A 41 2.60 -5.83 3.14
CA LEU A 41 1.14 -5.91 3.26
C LEU A 41 0.71 -6.94 4.30
N ARG A 42 1.46 -8.04 4.44
CA ARG A 42 1.14 -9.07 5.44
C ARG A 42 1.22 -8.55 6.86
N THR A 43 2.13 -7.63 7.12
CA THR A 43 2.37 -7.14 8.48
C THR A 43 1.69 -5.82 8.77
N ARG A 44 1.46 -5.00 7.76
CA ARG A 44 0.99 -3.63 7.95
C ARG A 44 -0.37 -3.33 7.34
N GLU A 45 -0.84 -4.14 6.41
CA GLU A 45 -2.08 -3.97 5.65
C GLU A 45 -2.11 -2.72 4.77
N LEU A 46 -1.70 -1.56 5.28
CA LEU A 46 -1.61 -0.30 4.52
C LEU A 46 -0.14 0.02 4.27
N VAL A 47 0.25 0.09 3.01
CA VAL A 47 1.64 0.27 2.61
C VAL A 47 1.75 1.37 1.56
N LYS A 48 2.78 2.19 1.72
CA LYS A 48 3.11 3.25 0.80
C LYS A 48 4.34 2.87 -0.01
N GLY A 49 4.25 2.99 -1.32
CA GLY A 49 5.36 2.75 -2.23
C GLY A 49 5.75 4.03 -2.96
N GLN A 50 7.02 4.15 -3.29
CA GLN A 50 7.53 5.33 -4.00
C GLN A 50 8.32 4.91 -5.23
N LEU A 51 8.09 5.60 -6.35
CA LEU A 51 8.84 5.39 -7.57
C LEU A 51 10.09 6.29 -7.57
N GLY A 52 11.22 5.72 -8.01
CA GLY A 52 12.45 6.46 -8.15
C GLY A 52 12.41 7.41 -9.34
N ARG A 53 13.35 8.36 -9.38
CA ARG A 53 13.43 9.38 -10.43
C ARG A 53 13.76 8.79 -11.80
N ASN A 54 14.46 7.67 -11.81
CA ASN A 54 14.99 7.08 -13.04
C ASN A 54 14.12 5.97 -13.62
N THR A 55 12.90 5.82 -13.12
CA THR A 55 11.98 4.82 -13.67
C THR A 55 11.08 5.46 -14.73
N ASP A 56 10.87 4.74 -15.83
CA ASP A 56 9.95 5.16 -16.88
C ASP A 56 8.50 4.73 -16.57
N VAL A 57 8.31 3.98 -15.51
CA VAL A 57 6.98 3.50 -15.13
C VAL A 57 6.19 4.63 -14.49
N LYS A 58 4.97 4.84 -14.98
CA LYS A 58 4.06 5.82 -14.39
C LYS A 58 3.53 5.28 -13.07
N ALA A 59 3.39 6.16 -12.07
CA ALA A 59 2.94 5.77 -10.74
C ALA A 59 1.58 5.05 -10.78
N LYS A 60 0.65 5.52 -11.61
CA LYS A 60 -0.66 4.89 -11.75
C LYS A 60 -0.55 3.47 -12.30
N ASP A 61 0.29 3.27 -13.31
CA ASP A 61 0.50 1.94 -13.91
C ASP A 61 1.20 1.01 -12.94
N ALA A 62 2.20 1.52 -12.22
CA ALA A 62 2.90 0.76 -11.21
C ALA A 62 1.95 0.31 -10.10
N ALA A 63 1.11 1.21 -9.62
CA ALA A 63 0.12 0.90 -8.58
C ALA A 63 -0.84 -0.19 -9.04
N SER A 64 -1.35 -0.08 -10.27
CA SER A 64 -2.26 -1.09 -10.84
C SER A 64 -1.59 -2.46 -10.94
N THR A 65 -0.35 -2.50 -11.40
CA THR A 65 0.40 -3.76 -11.51
C THR A 65 0.65 -4.37 -10.14
N LEU A 66 1.10 -3.57 -9.19
CA LEU A 66 1.35 -4.03 -7.82
C LEU A 66 0.08 -4.55 -7.16
N ALA A 67 -1.04 -3.86 -7.36
CA ALA A 67 -2.33 -4.28 -6.83
C ALA A 67 -2.75 -5.63 -7.42
N ALA A 68 -2.63 -5.79 -8.74
CA ALA A 68 -2.99 -7.03 -9.41
C ALA A 68 -2.12 -8.22 -8.94
N GLU A 69 -0.83 -7.99 -8.78
CA GLU A 69 0.11 -9.05 -8.40
C GLU A 69 0.00 -9.46 -6.92
N THR A 70 -0.47 -8.58 -6.06
CA THR A 70 -0.54 -8.85 -4.62
C THR A 70 -1.95 -9.03 -4.08
N GLY A 71 -2.96 -8.77 -4.90
CA GLY A 71 -4.36 -8.78 -4.47
C GLY A 71 -4.75 -7.57 -3.62
N ALA A 72 -3.94 -6.52 -3.67
CA ALA A 72 -4.20 -5.29 -2.92
C ALA A 72 -5.14 -4.36 -3.67
N ILE A 73 -5.63 -3.34 -2.96
CA ILE A 73 -6.46 -2.28 -3.51
C ILE A 73 -5.64 -1.00 -3.54
N VAL A 74 -5.70 -0.27 -4.65
CA VAL A 74 -5.06 1.05 -4.75
C VAL A 74 -5.92 2.06 -4.01
N ILE A 75 -5.36 2.68 -2.97
CA ILE A 75 -6.07 3.68 -2.16
C ILE A 75 -5.90 5.07 -2.76
N GLN A 76 -4.69 5.44 -3.13
CA GLN A 76 -4.44 6.70 -3.82
C GLN A 76 -3.08 6.68 -4.53
N VAL A 77 -2.96 7.56 -5.53
CA VAL A 77 -1.69 7.81 -6.21
C VAL A 77 -1.49 9.32 -6.24
N ILE A 78 -0.39 9.78 -5.66
CA ILE A 78 -0.04 11.20 -5.63
C ILE A 78 1.40 11.34 -6.12
N GLY A 79 1.59 12.03 -7.25
CA GLY A 79 2.91 12.18 -7.82
C GLY A 79 3.55 10.82 -8.11
N LYS A 80 4.68 10.55 -7.49
CA LYS A 80 5.41 9.27 -7.63
C LYS A 80 5.19 8.34 -6.44
N THR A 81 4.14 8.58 -5.66
CA THR A 81 3.81 7.78 -4.49
C THR A 81 2.48 7.08 -4.67
N ALA A 82 2.43 5.81 -4.37
CA ALA A 82 1.20 5.01 -4.42
C ALA A 82 0.96 4.38 -3.05
N THR A 83 -0.31 4.37 -2.62
CA THR A 83 -0.72 3.73 -1.37
C THR A 83 -1.63 2.56 -1.69
N LEU A 84 -1.31 1.41 -1.11
CA LEU A 84 -2.04 0.16 -1.34
C LEU A 84 -2.49 -0.43 -0.01
N TYR A 85 -3.61 -1.13 -0.04
CA TYR A 85 -4.20 -1.76 1.14
C TYR A 85 -4.61 -3.19 0.82
N ARG A 86 -4.32 -4.10 1.74
CA ARG A 86 -4.79 -5.48 1.68
C ARG A 86 -5.06 -5.96 3.10
N GLU A 87 -6.30 -6.34 3.37
CA GLU A 87 -6.67 -6.87 4.67
C GLU A 87 -5.98 -8.21 4.93
N ASN A 88 -5.43 -8.37 6.14
CA ASN A 88 -4.87 -9.64 6.58
C ASN A 88 -5.64 -10.13 7.80
N PRO A 89 -6.59 -11.04 7.62
CA PRO A 89 -7.41 -11.54 8.73
C PRO A 89 -6.62 -12.34 9.77
N GLU A 90 -5.40 -12.76 9.45
CA GLU A 90 -4.54 -13.49 10.37
C GLU A 90 -3.83 -12.59 11.37
N LEU A 91 -3.81 -11.28 11.12
CA LEU A 91 -3.19 -10.36 12.08
C LEU A 91 -4.04 -10.30 13.34
N PRO A 92 -3.39 -10.41 14.52
CA PRO A 92 -4.12 -10.41 15.78
C PRO A 92 -4.76 -9.05 16.03
N ARG A 93 -6.07 -9.08 16.29
CA ARG A 93 -6.83 -7.88 16.65
C ARG A 93 -7.76 -8.24 17.78
N LYS A 94 -7.82 -7.38 18.78
CA LYS A 94 -8.85 -7.48 19.79
C LYS A 94 -10.15 -6.96 19.18
N ARG A 95 -11.27 -7.56 19.55
CA ARG A 95 -12.58 -7.10 19.09
C ARG A 95 -12.75 -5.62 19.41
N GLY A 96 -13.07 -4.83 18.39
CA GLY A 96 -13.21 -3.39 18.53
C GLY A 96 -11.90 -2.60 18.51
N ALA A 97 -10.76 -3.29 18.41
CA ALA A 97 -9.47 -2.60 18.30
C ALA A 97 -9.29 -1.97 16.92
N PRO A 98 -8.58 -0.85 16.83
CA PRO A 98 -8.29 -0.25 15.54
C PRO A 98 -7.38 -1.16 14.71
N PRO A 99 -7.44 -1.07 13.36
CA PRO A 99 -6.54 -1.83 12.49
C PRO A 99 -5.07 -1.48 12.78
N PRO A 100 -4.13 -2.42 12.49
CA PRO A 100 -2.71 -2.18 12.76
C PRO A 100 -2.11 -0.96 12.08
N TRP A 101 -2.69 -0.52 10.96
CA TRP A 101 -2.21 0.65 10.23
C TRP A 101 -2.65 1.97 10.87
N ARG A 102 -3.62 1.94 11.78
CA ARG A 102 -4.09 3.16 12.45
C ARG A 102 -3.17 3.46 13.64
N VAL A 103 -2.61 4.65 13.62
CA VAL A 103 -1.76 5.12 14.72
C VAL A 103 -2.65 5.76 15.77
N GLU A 104 -2.60 5.24 17.01
CA GLU A 104 -3.28 5.85 18.13
C GLU A 104 -2.49 7.07 18.58
N GLY A 105 -3.14 8.21 18.55
CA GLY A 105 -2.46 9.42 18.94
C GLY A 105 -3.30 10.33 19.76
#